data_ac88c26459df6b44fbbffce1cd65b05a
#
_entry.id   ac88c26459df6b44fbbffce1cd65b05a
#
_cell.length_a   1.000
_cell.length_b   1.000
_cell.length_c   1.000
_cell.angle_alpha   90.00
_cell.angle_beta   90.00
_cell.angle_gamma   90.00
#
_symmetry.space_group_name_H-M   'P 1'
#
loop_
_entity.id
_entity.type
_entity.pdbx_description
1 polymer ?
#
loop_
_entity_poly.entity_id
_entity_poly.type
_entity_poly.pdbx_seq_one_letter_code
_entity_poly.pdbx_strand_id
1 'polypeptide(L)'
;MEYVSFVILHYKDYSVTDTCVRSILAMEQQERIRIVIVDNDIQKKEKDRQELLQKYRGNSRIKVLQIKENGGFSYANNQGYQYAREHFGKSYIIVLNNDIEFTQKDFISRLEKSYVNNQCYVLGPDVIRQSTGEHQNPMDTRLRTKEEAEYTIKMNRLALRFYPVMYPVVYHMLQKAEKNKIENQKQHMTLYSQLQKNIVPFGACLIFTPSFVEKEEKAFEPETRFFYEEYILALRCQRKGYNIVYDPSMSVKHESGAATKKSYGTEKKRIRFMMEKTVGACEVYLEMLGEE
;
A
#
# COMPACT_ATOMS: atom_id res chain seq x y z
N MET A 1 -24.24 -12.04 -7.01
CA MET A 1 -23.56 -10.75 -7.34
C MET A 1 -22.23 -10.74 -6.60
N GLU A 2 -21.14 -10.63 -7.31
CA GLU A 2 -19.80 -10.58 -6.68
C GLU A 2 -19.51 -9.18 -6.17
N TYR A 3 -19.05 -9.08 -4.92
CA TYR A 3 -18.68 -7.81 -4.32
C TYR A 3 -17.26 -7.41 -4.70
N VAL A 4 -16.99 -6.10 -4.67
CA VAL A 4 -15.64 -5.51 -4.73
C VAL A 4 -15.39 -4.87 -3.37
N SER A 5 -14.43 -5.40 -2.63
CA SER A 5 -14.15 -5.02 -1.26
C SER A 5 -12.96 -4.05 -1.20
N PHE A 6 -13.14 -2.92 -0.53
CA PHE A 6 -12.10 -1.91 -0.32
C PHE A 6 -11.67 -1.95 1.16
N VAL A 7 -10.43 -2.29 1.41
CA VAL A 7 -9.83 -2.32 2.75
C VAL A 7 -8.98 -1.07 2.93
N ILE A 8 -9.46 -0.14 3.75
CA ILE A 8 -8.82 1.16 3.97
C ILE A 8 -8.08 1.13 5.31
N LEU A 9 -6.77 1.31 5.29
CA LEU A 9 -5.97 1.45 6.50
C LEU A 9 -6.11 2.86 7.07
N HIS A 10 -6.97 3.04 8.08
CA HIS A 10 -7.15 4.32 8.75
C HIS A 10 -6.06 4.56 9.80
N TYR A 11 -5.46 5.75 9.74
CA TYR A 11 -4.54 6.23 10.76
C TYR A 11 -4.65 7.75 10.93
N LYS A 12 -4.93 8.21 12.13
CA LYS A 12 -4.99 9.61 12.64
C LYS A 12 -5.98 10.55 11.97
N ASP A 13 -5.95 10.72 10.65
CA ASP A 13 -6.73 11.77 9.98
C ASP A 13 -8.05 11.23 9.45
N TYR A 14 -9.10 11.59 10.17
CA TYR A 14 -10.46 11.19 9.83
C TYR A 14 -10.96 11.84 8.51
N SER A 15 -10.65 13.12 8.27
CA SER A 15 -11.13 13.83 7.08
C SER A 15 -10.56 13.26 5.79
N VAL A 16 -9.30 12.80 5.85
CA VAL A 16 -8.64 12.10 4.74
C VAL A 16 -9.34 10.77 4.43
N THR A 17 -9.60 9.96 5.47
CA THR A 17 -10.34 8.70 5.31
C THR A 17 -11.74 8.93 4.74
N ASP A 18 -12.44 9.99 5.17
CA ASP A 18 -13.77 10.31 4.67
C ASP A 18 -13.74 10.70 3.18
N THR A 19 -12.74 11.43 2.75
CA THR A 19 -12.54 11.76 1.34
C THR A 19 -12.32 10.50 0.50
N CYS A 20 -11.49 9.58 0.96
CA CYS A 20 -11.27 8.27 0.34
C CYS A 20 -12.59 7.49 0.22
N VAL A 21 -13.32 7.33 1.32
CA VAL A 21 -14.62 6.62 1.34
C VAL A 21 -15.62 7.25 0.36
N ARG A 22 -15.73 8.59 0.33
CA ARG A 22 -16.64 9.28 -0.61
C ARG A 22 -16.25 9.06 -2.06
N SER A 23 -14.96 9.05 -2.38
CA SER A 23 -14.48 8.78 -3.74
C SER A 23 -14.83 7.35 -4.20
N ILE A 24 -14.74 6.37 -3.31
CA ILE A 24 -15.16 4.98 -3.58
C ILE A 24 -16.67 4.90 -3.79
N LEU A 25 -17.45 5.51 -2.92
CA LEU A 25 -18.92 5.50 -3.02
C LEU A 25 -19.47 6.29 -4.21
N ALA A 26 -18.65 7.12 -4.86
CA ALA A 26 -19.01 7.85 -6.08
C ALA A 26 -18.80 7.07 -7.38
N MET A 27 -18.24 5.85 -7.31
CA MET A 27 -18.06 4.98 -8.47
C MET A 27 -19.41 4.42 -8.95
N GLU A 28 -19.41 3.95 -10.18
CA GLU A 28 -20.51 3.13 -10.71
C GLU A 28 -20.57 1.76 -9.99
N GLN A 29 -21.70 1.04 -10.14
CA GLN A 29 -21.93 -0.28 -9.55
C GLN A 29 -21.86 -0.27 -8.00
N GLN A 30 -22.39 0.77 -7.39
CA GLN A 30 -22.32 1.01 -5.93
C GLN A 30 -22.89 -0.13 -5.08
N GLU A 31 -23.84 -0.88 -5.58
CA GLU A 31 -24.47 -2.04 -4.91
C GLU A 31 -23.48 -3.17 -4.68
N ARG A 32 -22.40 -3.24 -5.47
CA ARG A 32 -21.30 -4.22 -5.35
C ARG A 32 -20.22 -3.78 -4.37
N ILE A 33 -20.15 -2.52 -4.01
CA ILE A 33 -19.09 -1.97 -3.18
C ILE A 33 -19.27 -2.38 -1.72
N ARG A 34 -18.19 -2.86 -1.11
CA ARG A 34 -18.05 -3.08 0.33
C ARG A 34 -16.78 -2.41 0.82
N ILE A 35 -16.86 -1.75 1.96
CA ILE A 35 -15.73 -1.01 2.53
C ILE A 35 -15.45 -1.52 3.93
N VAL A 36 -14.20 -1.86 4.19
CA VAL A 36 -13.69 -2.22 5.52
C VAL A 36 -12.67 -1.15 5.92
N ILE A 37 -12.99 -0.34 6.90
CA ILE A 37 -12.06 0.64 7.47
C ILE A 37 -11.38 0.00 8.65
N VAL A 38 -10.07 -0.21 8.57
CA VAL A 38 -9.26 -0.76 9.67
C VAL A 38 -8.68 0.39 10.48
N ASP A 39 -9.20 0.61 11.68
CA ASP A 39 -8.73 1.64 12.60
C ASP A 39 -7.46 1.18 13.33
N ASN A 40 -6.31 1.59 12.80
CA ASN A 40 -4.97 1.27 13.32
C ASN A 40 -4.43 2.34 14.29
N ASP A 41 -5.23 3.33 14.68
CA ASP A 41 -4.81 4.38 15.62
C ASP A 41 -5.21 4.05 17.06
N ILE A 42 -4.47 3.15 17.69
CA ILE A 42 -4.72 2.71 19.07
C ILE A 42 -4.46 3.81 20.13
N GLN A 43 -3.75 4.90 19.76
CA GLN A 43 -3.46 6.01 20.67
C GLN A 43 -4.55 7.09 20.66
N LYS A 44 -5.55 6.94 19.81
CA LYS A 44 -6.70 7.85 19.76
C LYS A 44 -7.42 7.93 21.10
N LYS A 45 -7.90 9.13 21.40
CA LYS A 45 -8.89 9.30 22.45
C LYS A 45 -10.16 8.53 22.07
N GLU A 46 -10.80 7.91 23.03
CA GLU A 46 -12.04 7.14 22.80
C GLU A 46 -13.09 7.94 22.02
N LYS A 47 -13.20 9.25 22.27
CA LYS A 47 -14.09 10.15 21.54
C LYS A 47 -13.86 10.12 20.01
N ASP A 48 -12.61 10.15 19.55
CA ASP A 48 -12.27 10.18 18.12
C ASP A 48 -12.56 8.82 17.46
N ARG A 49 -12.39 7.73 18.21
CA ARG A 49 -12.78 6.37 17.75
C ARG A 49 -14.29 6.24 17.61
N GLN A 50 -15.04 6.75 18.57
CA GLN A 50 -16.51 6.76 18.55
C GLN A 50 -17.05 7.60 17.40
N GLU A 51 -16.42 8.71 17.07
CA GLU A 51 -16.81 9.56 15.92
C GLU A 51 -16.74 8.78 14.59
N LEU A 52 -15.64 8.03 14.36
CA LEU A 52 -15.51 7.18 13.18
C LEU A 52 -16.59 6.10 13.10
N LEU A 53 -16.84 5.42 14.24
CA LEU A 53 -17.89 4.41 14.33
C LEU A 53 -19.30 5.00 14.12
N GLN A 54 -19.61 6.14 14.72
CA GLN A 54 -20.92 6.77 14.64
C GLN A 54 -21.23 7.24 13.22
N LYS A 55 -20.25 7.81 12.52
CA LYS A 55 -20.46 8.30 11.15
C LYS A 55 -20.92 7.23 10.18
N TYR A 56 -20.32 6.04 10.26
CA TYR A 56 -20.66 4.95 9.35
C TYR A 56 -21.67 3.96 9.94
N ARG A 57 -22.20 4.25 11.14
CA ARG A 57 -23.20 3.41 11.81
C ARG A 57 -24.46 3.31 10.97
N GLY A 58 -24.90 2.05 10.75
CA GLY A 58 -26.10 1.78 9.96
C GLY A 58 -25.89 1.75 8.44
N ASN A 59 -24.71 2.06 7.94
CA ASN A 59 -24.38 1.85 6.53
C ASN A 59 -23.98 0.40 6.30
N SER A 60 -24.85 -0.40 5.70
CA SER A 60 -24.63 -1.84 5.46
C SER A 60 -23.45 -2.16 4.54
N ARG A 61 -22.95 -1.18 3.80
CA ARG A 61 -21.80 -1.33 2.91
C ARG A 61 -20.46 -1.06 3.58
N ILE A 62 -20.45 -0.45 4.79
CA ILE A 62 -19.23 0.01 5.47
C ILE A 62 -19.10 -0.67 6.83
N LYS A 63 -17.97 -1.32 7.05
CA LYS A 63 -17.57 -1.89 8.33
C LYS A 63 -16.35 -1.16 8.86
N VAL A 64 -16.39 -0.75 10.13
CA VAL A 64 -15.20 -0.26 10.85
C VAL A 64 -14.70 -1.38 11.76
N LEU A 65 -13.44 -1.76 11.59
CA LEU A 65 -12.72 -2.72 12.43
C LEU A 65 -11.75 -1.96 13.33
N GLN A 66 -11.95 -2.06 14.62
CA GLN A 66 -11.03 -1.55 15.62
C GLN A 66 -10.03 -2.65 15.99
N ILE A 67 -8.76 -2.47 15.66
CA ILE A 67 -7.73 -3.42 16.08
C ILE A 67 -7.21 -3.10 17.48
N LYS A 68 -6.81 -4.14 18.22
CA LYS A 68 -6.41 -4.02 19.62
C LYS A 68 -4.96 -3.56 19.79
N GLU A 69 -4.12 -3.80 18.80
CA GLU A 69 -2.70 -3.48 18.84
C GLU A 69 -2.22 -2.92 17.48
N ASN A 70 -1.26 -2.03 17.52
CA ASN A 70 -0.60 -1.54 16.30
C ASN A 70 0.51 -2.51 15.88
N GLY A 71 0.14 -3.53 15.14
CA GLY A 71 1.07 -4.50 14.56
C GLY A 71 1.78 -4.01 13.29
N GLY A 72 1.55 -2.77 12.86
CA GLY A 72 2.10 -2.19 11.64
C GLY A 72 1.19 -2.34 10.43
N PHE A 73 1.76 -2.04 9.25
CA PHE A 73 1.02 -2.00 7.98
C PHE A 73 0.46 -3.37 7.58
N SER A 74 1.34 -4.38 7.52
CA SER A 74 0.96 -5.73 7.09
C SER A 74 -0.08 -6.38 7.99
N TYR A 75 0.11 -6.28 9.32
CA TYR A 75 -0.84 -6.83 10.28
C TYR A 75 -2.24 -6.21 10.15
N ALA A 76 -2.31 -4.88 10.14
CA ALA A 76 -3.59 -4.18 10.09
C ALA A 76 -4.33 -4.44 8.77
N ASN A 77 -3.63 -4.40 7.64
CA ASN A 77 -4.23 -4.71 6.35
C ASN A 77 -4.70 -6.16 6.25
N ASN A 78 -3.98 -7.11 6.84
CA ASN A 78 -4.42 -8.51 6.90
C ASN A 78 -5.71 -8.69 7.70
N GLN A 79 -5.93 -7.93 8.78
CA GLN A 79 -7.21 -7.97 9.52
C GLN A 79 -8.39 -7.54 8.63
N GLY A 80 -8.20 -6.47 7.86
CA GLY A 80 -9.22 -6.00 6.91
C GLY A 80 -9.44 -6.97 5.74
N TYR A 81 -8.34 -7.51 5.19
CA TYR A 81 -8.37 -8.49 4.10
C TYR A 81 -9.10 -9.78 4.51
N GLN A 82 -8.77 -10.34 5.68
CA GLN A 82 -9.42 -11.54 6.20
C GLN A 82 -10.91 -11.29 6.44
N TYR A 83 -11.26 -10.16 7.07
CA TYR A 83 -12.66 -9.78 7.27
C TYR A 83 -13.42 -9.71 5.92
N ALA A 84 -12.86 -9.04 4.93
CA ALA A 84 -13.49 -8.92 3.61
C ALA A 84 -13.67 -10.28 2.94
N ARG A 85 -12.65 -11.13 2.98
CA ARG A 85 -12.66 -12.49 2.41
C ARG A 85 -13.73 -13.39 3.06
N GLU A 86 -13.89 -13.31 4.37
CA GLU A 86 -14.84 -14.13 5.13
C GLU A 86 -16.29 -13.66 4.97
N HIS A 87 -16.53 -12.34 4.94
CA HIS A 87 -17.88 -11.78 5.02
C HIS A 87 -18.44 -11.36 3.67
N PHE A 88 -17.59 -11.02 2.69
CA PHE A 88 -18.03 -10.53 1.38
C PHE A 88 -17.67 -11.47 0.22
N GLY A 89 -17.02 -12.60 0.53
CA GLY A 89 -16.67 -13.64 -0.43
C GLY A 89 -15.30 -13.48 -1.06
N LYS A 90 -14.91 -14.51 -1.79
CA LYS A 90 -13.60 -14.62 -2.45
C LYS A 90 -13.60 -13.89 -3.81
N SER A 91 -13.84 -12.59 -3.78
CA SER A 91 -13.88 -11.73 -4.95
C SER A 91 -12.70 -10.74 -4.92
N TYR A 92 -12.81 -9.58 -5.58
CA TYR A 92 -11.75 -8.58 -5.55
C TYR A 92 -11.64 -7.95 -4.16
N ILE A 93 -10.42 -7.90 -3.62
CA ILE A 93 -10.10 -7.17 -2.39
C ILE A 93 -9.03 -6.14 -2.72
N ILE A 94 -9.37 -4.86 -2.58
CA ILE A 94 -8.50 -3.72 -2.84
C ILE A 94 -8.02 -3.20 -1.49
N VAL A 95 -6.72 -3.36 -1.23
CA VAL A 95 -6.09 -2.84 -0.01
C VAL A 95 -5.46 -1.50 -0.34
N LEU A 96 -5.77 -0.47 0.45
CA LEU A 96 -5.33 0.89 0.13
C LEU A 96 -5.09 1.75 1.38
N ASN A 97 -4.25 2.75 1.21
CA ASN A 97 -4.06 3.82 2.17
C ASN A 97 -5.30 4.72 2.22
N ASN A 98 -5.53 5.37 3.35
CA ASN A 98 -6.66 6.28 3.51
C ASN A 98 -6.53 7.61 2.76
N ASP A 99 -5.36 7.92 2.19
CA ASP A 99 -5.08 9.11 1.40
C ASP A 99 -5.09 8.86 -0.13
N ILE A 100 -5.78 7.79 -0.53
CA ILE A 100 -6.10 7.47 -1.93
C ILE A 100 -7.45 8.08 -2.32
N GLU A 101 -7.52 8.68 -3.50
CA GLU A 101 -8.74 9.21 -4.12
C GLU A 101 -8.97 8.58 -5.49
N PHE A 102 -10.15 8.00 -5.69
CA PHE A 102 -10.59 7.46 -6.97
C PHE A 102 -11.30 8.55 -7.78
N THR A 103 -10.81 8.82 -8.98
CA THR A 103 -11.40 9.82 -9.88
C THR A 103 -12.15 9.20 -11.06
N GLN A 104 -11.88 7.93 -11.36
CA GLN A 104 -12.54 7.18 -12.42
C GLN A 104 -13.82 6.53 -11.89
N LYS A 105 -14.97 6.92 -12.42
CA LYS A 105 -16.27 6.33 -12.02
C LYS A 105 -16.41 4.88 -12.48
N ASP A 106 -15.84 4.54 -13.62
CA ASP A 106 -15.83 3.22 -14.25
C ASP A 106 -14.68 2.31 -13.78
N PHE A 107 -14.07 2.62 -12.62
CA PHE A 107 -12.89 1.91 -12.10
C PHE A 107 -13.14 0.39 -11.96
N ILE A 108 -14.32 -0.02 -11.47
CA ILE A 108 -14.67 -1.43 -11.30
C ILE A 108 -14.73 -2.14 -12.66
N SER A 109 -15.33 -1.52 -13.67
CA SER A 109 -15.41 -2.10 -15.02
C SER A 109 -14.02 -2.25 -15.66
N ARG A 110 -13.11 -1.28 -15.43
CA ARG A 110 -11.71 -1.36 -15.88
C ARG A 110 -10.96 -2.48 -15.18
N LEU A 111 -11.15 -2.61 -13.88
CA LEU A 111 -10.58 -3.67 -13.06
C LEU A 111 -10.95 -5.05 -13.62
N GLU A 112 -12.24 -5.29 -13.85
CA GLU A 112 -12.73 -6.57 -14.37
C GLU A 112 -12.18 -6.85 -15.77
N LYS A 113 -12.18 -5.84 -16.64
CA LYS A 113 -11.59 -5.97 -17.99
C LYS A 113 -10.11 -6.32 -17.93
N SER A 114 -9.36 -5.65 -17.04
CA SER A 114 -7.94 -5.92 -16.85
C SER A 114 -7.69 -7.34 -16.36
N TYR A 115 -8.47 -7.80 -15.38
CA TYR A 115 -8.36 -9.16 -14.86
C TYR A 115 -8.69 -10.23 -15.93
N VAL A 116 -9.76 -10.05 -16.68
CA VAL A 116 -10.14 -10.98 -17.76
C VAL A 116 -9.03 -11.09 -18.81
N ASN A 117 -8.43 -9.96 -19.18
CA ASN A 117 -7.39 -9.93 -20.21
C ASN A 117 -6.04 -10.48 -19.75
N ASN A 118 -5.70 -10.33 -18.46
CA ASN A 118 -4.36 -10.66 -17.94
C ASN A 118 -4.31 -11.90 -17.07
N GLN A 119 -5.43 -12.41 -16.57
CA GLN A 119 -5.52 -13.58 -15.70
C GLN A 119 -4.51 -13.53 -14.53
N CYS A 120 -4.38 -12.35 -13.91
CA CYS A 120 -3.36 -12.08 -12.90
C CYS A 120 -3.85 -12.33 -11.48
N TYR A 121 -2.91 -12.46 -10.55
CA TYR A 121 -3.19 -12.64 -9.12
C TYR A 121 -3.23 -11.31 -8.37
N VAL A 122 -2.35 -10.38 -8.75
CA VAL A 122 -2.31 -9.03 -8.17
C VAL A 122 -2.29 -8.00 -9.29
N LEU A 123 -3.11 -6.96 -9.13
CA LEU A 123 -3.15 -5.79 -10.02
C LEU A 123 -2.73 -4.54 -9.26
N GLY A 124 -1.93 -3.71 -9.91
CA GLY A 124 -1.58 -2.36 -9.45
C GLY A 124 -2.08 -1.32 -10.43
N PRO A 125 -2.95 -0.38 -10.01
CA PRO A 125 -3.31 0.77 -10.83
C PRO A 125 -2.14 1.76 -10.91
N ASP A 126 -2.22 2.72 -11.81
CA ASP A 126 -1.33 3.88 -11.79
C ASP A 126 -1.64 4.74 -10.56
N VAL A 127 -0.68 4.85 -9.66
CA VAL A 127 -0.80 5.65 -8.43
C VAL A 127 -0.07 6.97 -8.63
N ILE A 128 -0.82 8.06 -8.77
CA ILE A 128 -0.28 9.37 -9.11
C ILE A 128 -0.23 10.25 -7.87
N ARG A 129 0.96 10.70 -7.48
CA ARG A 129 1.14 11.65 -6.37
C ARG A 129 0.53 13.00 -6.74
N GLN A 130 -0.45 13.47 -5.97
CA GLN A 130 -1.17 14.72 -6.28
C GLN A 130 -0.27 15.95 -6.34
N SER A 131 0.73 16.04 -5.46
CA SER A 131 1.58 17.24 -5.33
C SER A 131 2.59 17.41 -6.47
N THR A 132 3.02 16.33 -7.12
CA THR A 132 4.13 16.34 -8.09
C THR A 132 3.76 15.75 -9.46
N GLY A 133 2.64 15.01 -9.55
CA GLY A 133 2.29 14.21 -10.73
C GLY A 133 3.18 12.98 -10.92
N GLU A 134 3.98 12.61 -9.91
CA GLU A 134 4.83 11.42 -9.96
C GLU A 134 4.00 10.14 -10.02
N HIS A 135 4.32 9.25 -10.95
CA HIS A 135 3.82 7.89 -11.01
C HIS A 135 4.58 7.03 -9.99
N GLN A 136 3.88 6.53 -8.98
CA GLN A 136 4.50 5.77 -7.88
C GLN A 136 4.47 4.26 -8.11
N ASN A 137 3.62 3.78 -9.00
CA ASN A 137 3.53 2.39 -9.41
C ASN A 137 3.94 2.25 -10.89
N PRO A 138 4.73 1.23 -11.25
CA PRO A 138 5.38 0.26 -10.36
C PRO A 138 6.44 0.88 -9.45
N MET A 139 6.64 0.30 -8.26
CA MET A 139 7.68 0.75 -7.34
C MET A 139 9.06 0.36 -7.85
N ASP A 140 9.16 -0.85 -8.39
CA ASP A 140 10.36 -1.37 -9.05
C ASP A 140 9.95 -2.33 -10.18
N THR A 141 10.84 -2.54 -11.17
CA THR A 141 10.62 -3.47 -12.28
C THR A 141 11.16 -4.87 -12.00
N ARG A 142 11.91 -5.06 -10.92
CA ARG A 142 12.48 -6.35 -10.49
C ARG A 142 12.62 -6.46 -8.98
N LEU A 143 12.78 -7.66 -8.50
CA LEU A 143 13.16 -7.91 -7.12
C LEU A 143 14.59 -7.42 -6.84
N ARG A 144 14.84 -7.03 -5.62
CA ARG A 144 16.20 -6.73 -5.14
C ARG A 144 16.98 -8.00 -4.93
N THR A 145 18.27 -7.95 -5.27
CA THR A 145 19.19 -9.05 -5.01
C THR A 145 19.58 -9.10 -3.52
N LYS A 146 20.15 -10.22 -3.12
CA LYS A 146 20.69 -10.40 -1.77
C LYS A 146 21.72 -9.31 -1.43
N GLU A 147 22.64 -9.03 -2.35
CA GLU A 147 23.70 -8.04 -2.18
C GLU A 147 23.13 -6.62 -2.01
N GLU A 148 22.08 -6.28 -2.76
CA GLU A 148 21.40 -4.98 -2.66
C GLU A 148 20.72 -4.83 -1.29
N ALA A 149 20.08 -5.88 -0.79
CA ALA A 149 19.44 -5.87 0.53
C ALA A 149 20.48 -5.79 1.67
N GLU A 150 21.56 -6.59 1.61
CA GLU A 150 22.68 -6.54 2.55
C GLU A 150 23.36 -5.16 2.56
N TYR A 151 23.57 -4.57 1.38
CA TYR A 151 24.09 -3.21 1.26
C TYR A 151 23.17 -2.18 1.92
N THR A 152 21.86 -2.31 1.71
CA THR A 152 20.85 -1.44 2.33
C THR A 152 20.92 -1.52 3.86
N ILE A 153 20.99 -2.72 4.42
CA ILE A 153 21.13 -2.94 5.87
C ILE A 153 22.41 -2.28 6.39
N LYS A 154 23.55 -2.59 5.76
CA LYS A 154 24.86 -2.06 6.16
C LYS A 154 24.89 -0.54 6.19
N MET A 155 24.39 0.11 5.12
CA MET A 155 24.41 1.58 5.02
C MET A 155 23.47 2.23 6.02
N ASN A 156 22.26 1.67 6.21
CA ASN A 156 21.33 2.22 7.20
C ASN A 156 21.86 2.03 8.63
N ARG A 157 22.41 0.88 8.99
CA ARG A 157 23.03 0.64 10.31
C ARG A 157 24.18 1.60 10.58
N LEU A 158 25.07 1.82 9.59
CA LEU A 158 26.17 2.77 9.72
C LEU A 158 25.67 4.21 9.95
N ALA A 159 24.72 4.65 9.13
CA ALA A 159 24.14 5.98 9.26
C ALA A 159 23.36 6.16 10.57
N LEU A 160 22.65 5.14 11.06
CA LEU A 160 21.96 5.15 12.35
C LEU A 160 22.92 5.24 13.53
N ARG A 161 24.07 4.55 13.46
CA ARG A 161 25.10 4.60 14.51
C ARG A 161 25.64 6.00 14.73
N PHE A 162 25.79 6.78 13.67
CA PHE A 162 26.29 8.16 13.70
C PHE A 162 25.21 9.18 13.35
N TYR A 163 23.94 8.87 13.61
CA TYR A 163 22.78 9.59 13.10
C TYR A 163 22.80 11.11 13.37
N PRO A 164 23.20 11.61 14.57
CA PRO A 164 23.23 13.04 14.82
C PRO A 164 24.09 13.83 13.82
N VAL A 165 25.21 13.21 13.36
CA VAL A 165 26.16 13.80 12.41
C VAL A 165 25.75 13.46 10.96
N MET A 166 25.26 12.26 10.73
CA MET A 166 24.89 11.76 9.38
C MET A 166 23.56 12.30 8.87
N TYR A 167 22.68 12.80 9.74
CA TYR A 167 21.34 13.25 9.34
C TYR A 167 21.34 14.26 8.18
N PRO A 168 22.17 15.34 8.16
CA PRO A 168 22.17 16.27 7.04
C PRO A 168 22.55 15.63 5.70
N VAL A 169 23.50 14.68 5.74
CA VAL A 169 23.95 13.93 4.55
C VAL A 169 22.82 13.02 4.04
N VAL A 170 22.23 12.22 4.94
CA VAL A 170 21.09 11.34 4.61
C VAL A 170 19.92 12.16 4.07
N TYR A 171 19.58 13.27 4.72
CA TYR A 171 18.50 14.14 4.27
C TYR A 171 18.76 14.67 2.84
N HIS A 172 19.96 15.18 2.58
CA HIS A 172 20.33 15.69 1.26
C HIS A 172 20.28 14.57 0.18
N MET A 173 20.78 13.38 0.52
CA MET A 173 20.74 12.23 -0.40
C MET A 173 19.29 11.82 -0.74
N LEU A 174 18.39 11.80 0.24
CA LEU A 174 16.97 11.48 0.02
C LEU A 174 16.28 12.52 -0.87
N GLN A 175 16.54 13.82 -0.63
CA GLN A 175 16.00 14.90 -1.46
C GLN A 175 16.51 14.81 -2.91
N LYS A 176 17.80 14.54 -3.09
CA LYS A 176 18.41 14.35 -4.40
C LYS A 176 17.83 13.13 -5.13
N ALA A 177 17.68 12.01 -4.40
CA ALA A 177 17.09 10.79 -4.96
C ALA A 177 15.63 11.00 -5.42
N GLU A 178 14.82 11.70 -4.62
CA GLU A 178 13.45 12.05 -4.99
C GLU A 178 13.40 12.95 -6.23
N LYS A 179 14.24 13.98 -6.29
CA LYS A 179 14.34 14.86 -7.45
C LYS A 179 14.76 14.11 -8.71
N ASN A 180 15.81 13.29 -8.62
CA ASN A 180 16.28 12.47 -9.74
C ASN A 180 15.21 11.49 -10.22
N LYS A 181 14.45 10.89 -9.29
CA LYS A 181 13.34 9.99 -9.63
C LYS A 181 12.29 10.70 -10.48
N ILE A 182 11.87 11.89 -10.09
CA ILE A 182 10.89 12.68 -10.84
C ILE A 182 11.43 13.09 -12.22
N GLU A 183 12.70 13.49 -12.31
CA GLU A 183 13.32 13.85 -13.59
C GLU A 183 13.44 12.64 -14.52
N ASN A 184 13.86 11.49 -14.01
CA ASN A 184 13.93 10.24 -14.79
C ASN A 184 12.56 9.80 -15.29
N GLN A 185 11.51 9.95 -14.47
CA GLN A 185 10.15 9.62 -14.90
C GLN A 185 9.69 10.47 -16.07
N LYS A 186 9.98 11.78 -16.06
CA LYS A 186 9.64 12.68 -17.18
C LYS A 186 10.30 12.24 -18.49
N GLN A 187 11.51 11.68 -18.43
CA GLN A 187 12.23 11.17 -19.60
C GLN A 187 11.69 9.81 -20.10
N HIS A 188 11.02 9.05 -19.22
CA HIS A 188 10.57 7.68 -19.50
C HIS A 188 9.05 7.52 -19.32
N MET A 189 8.27 8.57 -19.59
CA MET A 189 6.80 8.57 -19.42
C MET A 189 6.09 7.44 -20.18
N THR A 190 6.65 6.99 -21.30
CA THR A 190 6.12 5.87 -22.08
C THR A 190 6.03 4.57 -21.28
N LEU A 191 6.91 4.35 -20.28
CA LEU A 191 6.87 3.17 -19.42
C LEU A 191 5.62 3.15 -18.55
N TYR A 192 5.18 4.33 -18.08
CA TYR A 192 3.99 4.44 -17.20
C TYR A 192 2.67 4.41 -17.98
N SER A 193 2.71 4.53 -19.32
CA SER A 193 1.53 4.38 -20.17
C SER A 193 1.32 2.95 -20.70
N GLN A 194 2.23 2.03 -20.38
CA GLN A 194 2.20 0.64 -20.87
C GLN A 194 1.94 -0.34 -19.74
N LEU A 195 1.20 -1.40 -20.04
CA LEU A 195 1.00 -2.53 -19.15
C LEU A 195 2.33 -3.25 -18.89
N GLN A 196 2.62 -3.55 -17.63
CA GLN A 196 3.84 -4.25 -17.22
C GLN A 196 3.48 -5.47 -16.37
N LYS A 197 4.31 -6.52 -16.47
CA LYS A 197 4.10 -7.79 -15.74
C LYS A 197 5.30 -8.10 -14.86
N ASN A 198 5.05 -8.82 -13.78
CA ASN A 198 6.06 -9.29 -12.84
C ASN A 198 6.90 -8.15 -12.22
N ILE A 199 6.21 -7.06 -11.91
CA ILE A 199 6.77 -5.87 -11.26
C ILE A 199 6.68 -5.99 -9.74
N VAL A 200 7.40 -5.10 -9.03
CA VAL A 200 7.13 -4.83 -7.62
C VAL A 200 6.09 -3.72 -7.56
N PRO A 201 4.87 -4.01 -7.07
CA PRO A 201 3.79 -3.03 -7.07
C PRO A 201 4.00 -2.00 -5.95
N PHE A 202 3.30 -0.87 -6.01
CA PHE A 202 3.35 0.15 -4.96
C PHE A 202 2.21 -0.08 -3.95
N GLY A 203 2.57 -0.18 -2.65
CA GLY A 203 1.68 -0.62 -1.58
C GLY A 203 0.50 0.30 -1.23
N ALA A 204 0.48 1.55 -1.75
CA ALA A 204 -0.61 2.48 -1.43
C ALA A 204 -1.97 2.09 -2.02
N CYS A 205 -2.02 1.29 -3.09
CA CYS A 205 -3.24 0.72 -3.65
C CYS A 205 -2.92 -0.59 -4.38
N LEU A 206 -3.34 -1.71 -3.80
CA LEU A 206 -3.12 -3.05 -4.33
C LEU A 206 -4.44 -3.78 -4.50
N ILE A 207 -4.62 -4.43 -5.62
CA ILE A 207 -5.82 -5.18 -5.96
C ILE A 207 -5.49 -6.66 -5.97
N PHE A 208 -6.02 -7.40 -5.00
CA PHE A 208 -5.97 -8.84 -4.94
C PHE A 208 -7.17 -9.39 -5.70
N THR A 209 -6.90 -10.16 -6.76
CA THR A 209 -7.94 -10.70 -7.65
C THR A 209 -8.61 -11.93 -7.03
N PRO A 210 -9.76 -12.39 -7.57
CA PRO A 210 -10.39 -13.61 -7.09
C PRO A 210 -9.44 -14.82 -7.07
N SER A 211 -8.55 -14.94 -8.08
CA SER A 211 -7.54 -16.01 -8.14
C SER A 211 -6.57 -16.00 -6.97
N PHE A 212 -6.19 -14.81 -6.48
CA PHE A 212 -5.34 -14.65 -5.29
C PHE A 212 -6.16 -14.93 -4.02
N VAL A 213 -7.33 -14.28 -3.89
CA VAL A 213 -8.16 -14.33 -2.68
C VAL A 213 -8.65 -15.76 -2.39
N GLU A 214 -8.85 -16.57 -3.42
CA GLU A 214 -9.21 -17.98 -3.23
C GLU A 214 -8.09 -18.80 -2.60
N LYS A 215 -6.85 -18.57 -3.02
CA LYS A 215 -5.67 -19.37 -2.62
C LYS A 215 -4.97 -18.85 -1.37
N GLU A 216 -5.04 -17.55 -1.11
CA GLU A 216 -4.25 -16.89 -0.07
C GLU A 216 -5.14 -16.33 1.05
N GLU A 217 -4.86 -16.75 2.29
CA GLU A 217 -5.57 -16.27 3.46
C GLU A 217 -5.08 -14.90 3.95
N LYS A 218 -3.87 -14.51 3.54
CA LYS A 218 -3.22 -13.26 3.92
C LYS A 218 -2.76 -12.49 2.69
N ALA A 219 -2.97 -11.17 2.71
CA ALA A 219 -2.44 -10.29 1.68
C ALA A 219 -0.92 -10.13 1.81
N PHE A 220 -0.44 -9.91 3.03
CA PHE A 220 0.97 -9.61 3.35
C PHE A 220 1.53 -10.58 4.38
N GLU A 221 2.85 -10.73 4.42
CA GLU A 221 3.53 -11.43 5.51
C GLU A 221 3.51 -10.56 6.78
N PRO A 222 3.03 -11.11 7.91
CA PRO A 222 2.82 -10.33 9.12
C PRO A 222 4.11 -9.92 9.84
N GLU A 223 5.22 -10.55 9.54
CA GLU A 223 6.53 -10.30 10.15
C GLU A 223 7.07 -8.91 9.83
N THR A 224 6.66 -8.32 8.69
CA THR A 224 7.01 -6.95 8.34
C THR A 224 6.01 -5.97 8.95
N ARG A 225 6.50 -5.09 9.81
CA ARG A 225 5.67 -4.03 10.37
C ARG A 225 5.50 -2.84 9.42
N PHE A 226 6.59 -2.46 8.72
CA PHE A 226 6.65 -1.33 7.79
C PHE A 226 7.77 -1.54 6.78
N PHE A 227 7.53 -1.17 5.54
CA PHE A 227 8.44 -1.24 4.39
C PHE A 227 8.77 -2.66 3.93
N TYR A 228 9.17 -2.78 2.68
CA TYR A 228 9.48 -4.04 1.99
C TYR A 228 8.30 -5.01 1.83
N GLU A 229 7.13 -4.70 2.34
CA GLU A 229 5.93 -5.53 2.13
C GLU A 229 5.65 -5.79 0.65
N GLU A 230 5.97 -4.84 -0.22
CA GLU A 230 5.81 -4.96 -1.67
C GLU A 230 6.83 -5.92 -2.29
N TYR A 231 8.11 -5.83 -1.87
CA TYR A 231 9.14 -6.76 -2.33
C TYR A 231 8.87 -8.18 -1.85
N ILE A 232 8.43 -8.34 -0.61
CA ILE A 232 8.07 -9.63 -0.04
C ILE A 232 6.85 -10.22 -0.74
N LEU A 233 5.82 -9.41 -1.01
CA LEU A 233 4.67 -9.82 -1.81
C LEU A 233 5.09 -10.27 -3.20
N ALA A 234 5.95 -9.52 -3.88
CA ALA A 234 6.44 -9.85 -5.21
C ALA A 234 7.29 -11.14 -5.21
N LEU A 235 8.16 -11.33 -4.22
CA LEU A 235 8.93 -12.57 -4.05
C LEU A 235 8.01 -13.78 -3.81
N ARG A 236 7.03 -13.66 -2.92
CA ARG A 236 6.03 -14.70 -2.66
C ARG A 236 5.24 -15.04 -3.92
N CYS A 237 4.80 -14.04 -4.66
CA CYS A 237 4.09 -14.25 -5.93
C CYS A 237 4.99 -14.95 -6.96
N GLN A 238 6.24 -14.53 -7.11
CA GLN A 238 7.18 -15.16 -8.04
C GLN A 238 7.39 -16.65 -7.72
N ARG A 239 7.59 -17.01 -6.45
CA ARG A 239 7.76 -18.40 -6.02
C ARG A 239 6.54 -19.28 -6.26
N LYS A 240 5.35 -18.70 -6.14
CA LYS A 240 4.08 -19.42 -6.39
C LYS A 240 3.65 -19.39 -7.85
N GLY A 241 4.41 -18.75 -8.74
CA GLY A 241 4.03 -18.56 -10.14
C GLY A 241 2.83 -17.63 -10.33
N TYR A 242 2.61 -16.70 -9.40
CA TYR A 242 1.54 -15.70 -9.46
C TYR A 242 2.05 -14.45 -10.17
N ASN A 243 1.43 -14.07 -11.26
CA ASN A 243 1.79 -12.85 -11.96
C ASN A 243 1.19 -11.61 -11.29
N ILE A 244 2.02 -10.57 -11.19
CA ILE A 244 1.64 -9.23 -10.78
C ILE A 244 1.61 -8.36 -12.02
N VAL A 245 0.54 -7.58 -12.20
CA VAL A 245 0.36 -6.72 -13.38
C VAL A 245 0.15 -5.27 -12.94
N TYR A 246 0.91 -4.36 -13.54
CA TYR A 246 0.61 -2.93 -13.56
C TYR A 246 -0.25 -2.61 -14.79
N ASP A 247 -1.40 -1.99 -14.57
CA ASP A 247 -2.30 -1.58 -15.66
C ASP A 247 -2.65 -0.09 -15.55
N PRO A 248 -2.06 0.76 -16.41
CA PRO A 248 -2.30 2.20 -16.37
C PRO A 248 -3.69 2.63 -16.87
N SER A 249 -4.52 1.72 -17.37
CA SER A 249 -5.91 2.02 -17.69
C SER A 249 -6.74 2.36 -16.43
N MET A 250 -6.27 1.90 -15.26
CA MET A 250 -6.78 2.26 -13.94
C MET A 250 -5.83 3.25 -13.29
N SER A 251 -6.37 4.34 -12.74
CA SER A 251 -5.56 5.33 -12.03
C SER A 251 -6.22 5.81 -10.76
N VAL A 252 -5.39 6.13 -9.77
CA VAL A 252 -5.80 6.72 -8.49
C VAL A 252 -4.88 7.88 -8.12
N LYS A 253 -5.40 8.85 -7.40
CA LYS A 253 -4.61 9.93 -6.83
C LYS A 253 -4.19 9.60 -5.42
N HIS A 254 -2.97 9.96 -5.04
CA HIS A 254 -2.39 9.73 -3.73
C HIS A 254 -1.88 11.05 -3.15
N GLU A 255 -2.45 11.50 -2.04
CA GLU A 255 -2.03 12.75 -1.39
C GLU A 255 -0.59 12.64 -0.85
N SER A 256 -0.18 11.44 -0.49
CA SER A 256 1.19 11.07 -0.07
C SER A 256 1.71 11.80 1.17
N GLY A 257 1.67 11.10 2.29
CA GLY A 257 2.34 11.52 3.52
C GLY A 257 1.48 12.31 4.51
N ALA A 258 0.16 12.43 4.30
CA ALA A 258 -0.74 13.08 5.24
C ALA A 258 -0.66 12.48 6.66
N ALA A 259 -0.68 11.15 6.77
CA ALA A 259 -0.56 10.43 8.03
C ALA A 259 0.86 10.47 8.64
N THR A 260 1.89 10.35 7.79
CA THR A 260 3.29 10.26 8.24
C THR A 260 3.84 11.58 8.77
N LYS A 261 3.53 12.70 8.14
CA LYS A 261 3.96 14.03 8.58
C LYS A 261 3.44 14.37 9.98
N LYS A 262 2.18 14.03 10.28
CA LYS A 262 1.56 14.27 11.60
C LYS A 262 2.08 13.33 12.70
N SER A 263 2.73 12.19 12.35
CA SER A 263 3.07 11.13 13.29
C SER A 263 4.39 11.34 14.02
N TYR A 264 5.38 11.92 13.36
CA TYR A 264 6.77 11.96 13.90
C TYR A 264 7.21 13.32 14.42
N GLY A 265 6.40 14.37 14.25
CA GLY A 265 6.67 15.73 14.76
C GLY A 265 7.84 16.45 14.06
N THR A 266 8.92 15.74 13.69
CA THR A 266 10.06 16.30 12.94
C THR A 266 10.52 15.36 11.85
N GLU A 267 11.02 15.94 10.74
CA GLU A 267 11.59 15.19 9.63
C GLU A 267 12.75 14.29 10.05
N LYS A 268 13.58 14.77 10.98
CA LYS A 268 14.68 14.00 11.55
C LYS A 268 14.22 12.73 12.22
N LYS A 269 13.15 12.78 13.03
CA LYS A 269 12.58 11.60 13.67
C LYS A 269 11.96 10.64 12.64
N ARG A 270 11.28 11.18 11.63
CA ARG A 270 10.67 10.40 10.56
C ARG A 270 11.72 9.61 9.78
N ILE A 271 12.80 10.25 9.34
CA ILE A 271 13.88 9.58 8.59
C ILE A 271 14.55 8.50 9.44
N ARG A 272 14.83 8.78 10.71
CA ARG A 272 15.39 7.80 11.63
C ARG A 272 14.49 6.55 11.74
N PHE A 273 13.21 6.77 11.97
CA PHE A 273 12.23 5.67 12.03
C PHE A 273 12.20 4.86 10.73
N MET A 274 12.17 5.54 9.57
CA MET A 274 12.20 4.85 8.28
C MET A 274 13.44 3.96 8.14
N MET A 275 14.63 4.47 8.48
CA MET A 275 15.87 3.70 8.41
C MET A 275 15.86 2.49 9.34
N GLU A 276 15.41 2.67 10.61
CA GLU A 276 15.31 1.57 11.59
C GLU A 276 14.37 0.47 11.09
N LYS A 277 13.20 0.84 10.54
CA LYS A 277 12.22 -0.12 10.04
C LYS A 277 12.67 -0.79 8.73
N THR A 278 13.33 -0.05 7.85
CA THR A 278 13.92 -0.61 6.62
C THR A 278 14.95 -1.69 6.95
N VAL A 279 15.79 -1.51 7.96
CA VAL A 279 16.76 -2.54 8.37
C VAL A 279 16.04 -3.85 8.73
N GLY A 280 15.07 -3.81 9.66
CA GLY A 280 14.34 -5.00 10.07
C GLY A 280 13.56 -5.67 8.93
N ALA A 281 12.96 -4.86 8.05
CA ALA A 281 12.22 -5.39 6.90
C ALA A 281 13.14 -6.03 5.83
N CYS A 282 14.33 -5.45 5.60
CA CYS A 282 15.35 -6.08 4.74
C CYS A 282 15.86 -7.40 5.32
N GLU A 283 15.98 -7.53 6.65
CA GLU A 283 16.36 -8.78 7.31
C GLU A 283 15.34 -9.88 7.04
N VAL A 284 14.05 -9.60 7.21
CA VAL A 284 12.96 -10.54 6.87
C VAL A 284 13.02 -10.92 5.39
N TYR A 285 13.23 -9.94 4.50
CA TYR A 285 13.34 -10.21 3.05
C TYR A 285 14.52 -11.11 2.72
N LEU A 286 15.68 -10.92 3.39
CA LEU A 286 16.86 -11.79 3.21
C LEU A 286 16.64 -13.21 3.72
N GLU A 287 15.98 -13.37 4.87
CA GLU A 287 15.58 -14.68 5.38
C GLU A 287 14.73 -15.41 4.35
N MET A 288 13.70 -14.73 3.84
CA MET A 288 12.86 -15.31 2.79
C MET A 288 13.65 -15.62 1.51
N LEU A 289 14.61 -14.81 1.09
CA LEU A 289 15.45 -15.13 -0.09
C LEU A 289 16.31 -16.39 0.10
N GLY A 290 16.69 -16.71 1.35
CA GLY A 290 17.50 -17.88 1.69
C GLY A 290 16.72 -19.17 1.91
N GLU A 291 15.41 -19.13 1.98
CA GLU A 291 14.53 -20.30 2.13
C GLU A 291 14.24 -20.94 0.75
N GLU A 292 15.26 -21.56 0.13
CA GLU A 292 15.12 -22.37 -1.10
C GLU A 292 14.79 -23.83 -0.78
#